data_109068cb53e402d33976eb06df3bd87d
#
_entry.id   109068cb53e402d33976eb06df3bd87d
#
_cell.length_a   1.000
_cell.length_b   1.000
_cell.length_c   1.000
_cell.angle_alpha   90.00
_cell.angle_beta   90.00
_cell.angle_gamma   90.00
#
_symmetry.space_group_name_H-M   'P 1'
#
loop_
_entity.id
_entity.type
_entity.pdbx_description
1 polymer ?
#
loop_
_entity_poly.entity_id
_entity_poly.type
_entity_poly.pdbx_seq_one_letter_code
_entity_poly.pdbx_strand_id
1 'polypeptide(L)'
;LVGSEMCIRDRYVPVWPAMRYAEVFMNHFALNGVISPQELYYYALRAVAMLIVIPFHESAHALISWKLGDSTAKDMGRLSMNPLRHFDPLGALCMIAAGVGWAKPVGINPTRFKNPKRGMAVSAAAGPLSNFLLAYAAMLLYKVVYYACGGAAPQLVLDFLYVLISMNISLGVFNLIPVPPFDGSRIALLFLPQRLYFRAMKYERYIMLAVLALVFLGLSLIHI
;
A
#
# COMPACT_ATOMS: atom_id res chain seq x y z
N LEU A 1 -31.43 6.21 -47.75
CA LEU A 1 -30.42 7.04 -47.09
C LEU A 1 -30.68 6.95 -45.59
N VAL A 2 -30.14 5.91 -44.97
CA VAL A 2 -30.27 5.67 -43.55
C VAL A 2 -28.90 5.96 -42.95
N GLY A 3 -28.80 7.02 -42.15
CA GLY A 3 -27.64 7.37 -41.38
C GLY A 3 -27.38 6.32 -40.30
N SER A 4 -26.26 5.66 -40.40
CA SER A 4 -25.72 4.84 -39.31
C SER A 4 -25.16 5.77 -38.23
N GLU A 5 -25.96 6.17 -37.28
CA GLU A 5 -25.46 6.70 -36.04
C GLU A 5 -24.80 5.56 -35.25
N MET A 6 -23.51 5.51 -35.40
CA MET A 6 -22.65 4.64 -34.58
C MET A 6 -22.67 5.20 -33.15
N CYS A 7 -23.57 4.66 -32.36
CA CYS A 7 -23.65 4.94 -30.92
C CYS A 7 -22.35 4.45 -30.28
N ILE A 8 -21.33 5.30 -30.27
CA ILE A 8 -20.20 5.16 -29.37
C ILE A 8 -20.77 5.43 -27.98
N ARG A 9 -21.23 4.37 -27.36
CA ARG A 9 -21.59 4.39 -25.95
C ARG A 9 -20.28 4.59 -25.20
N ASP A 10 -19.98 5.86 -24.89
CA ASP A 10 -18.89 6.25 -24.02
C ASP A 10 -18.96 5.43 -22.73
N ARG A 11 -18.27 4.31 -22.74
CA ARG A 11 -17.96 3.59 -21.52
C ARG A 11 -16.92 4.44 -20.82
N TYR A 12 -17.36 5.43 -20.07
CA TYR A 12 -16.53 6.14 -19.09
C TYR A 12 -15.88 5.09 -18.21
N VAL A 13 -14.62 4.79 -18.48
CA VAL A 13 -13.75 4.15 -17.51
C VAL A 13 -13.45 5.25 -16.51
N PRO A 14 -14.00 5.20 -15.28
CA PRO A 14 -13.76 6.26 -14.31
C PRO A 14 -12.28 6.23 -13.96
N VAL A 15 -11.54 7.25 -14.37
CA VAL A 15 -10.09 7.37 -14.19
C VAL A 15 -9.69 7.49 -12.70
N TRP A 16 -10.64 7.67 -11.79
CA TRP A 16 -10.40 7.89 -10.36
C TRP A 16 -11.36 7.16 -9.39
N PRO A 17 -11.40 5.81 -9.37
CA PRO A 17 -12.20 5.13 -8.34
C PRO A 17 -11.68 5.36 -6.91
N ALA A 18 -10.36 5.46 -6.74
CA ALA A 18 -9.75 5.53 -5.41
C ALA A 18 -10.13 6.79 -4.61
N MET A 19 -10.24 7.96 -5.25
CA MET A 19 -10.68 9.18 -4.57
C MET A 19 -12.17 9.17 -4.21
N ARG A 20 -13.01 8.70 -5.12
CA ARG A 20 -14.44 8.59 -4.86
C ARG A 20 -14.76 7.63 -3.70
N TYR A 21 -13.93 6.61 -3.48
CA TYR A 21 -14.14 5.64 -2.40
C TYR A 21 -13.78 6.17 -1.02
N ALA A 22 -12.82 7.07 -0.88
CA ALA A 22 -12.56 7.74 0.39
C ALA A 22 -13.70 8.69 0.79
N GLU A 23 -14.24 9.45 -0.17
CA GLU A 23 -15.41 10.31 0.05
C GLU A 23 -16.67 9.49 0.35
N VAL A 24 -16.91 8.41 -0.41
CA VAL A 24 -18.04 7.51 -0.19
C VAL A 24 -17.95 6.84 1.17
N PHE A 25 -16.76 6.37 1.58
CA PHE A 25 -16.56 5.75 2.88
C PHE A 25 -16.83 6.74 4.04
N MET A 26 -16.28 7.95 3.96
CA MET A 26 -16.48 8.97 5.00
C MET A 26 -17.93 9.46 5.07
N ASN A 27 -18.57 9.65 3.92
CA ASN A 27 -19.99 10.07 3.86
C ASN A 27 -20.96 8.94 4.23
N HIS A 28 -20.65 7.69 3.90
CA HIS A 28 -21.54 6.55 4.18
C HIS A 28 -21.50 6.15 5.65
N PHE A 29 -20.33 6.12 6.27
CA PHE A 29 -20.21 5.82 7.71
C PHE A 29 -20.83 6.92 8.59
N ALA A 30 -20.81 8.18 8.09
CA ALA A 30 -21.40 9.32 8.82
C ALA A 30 -22.91 9.47 8.65
N LEU A 31 -23.51 8.99 7.55
CA LEU A 31 -24.86 9.39 7.18
C LEU A 31 -25.90 8.26 7.04
N ASN A 32 -25.57 7.04 6.64
CA ASN A 32 -26.60 6.04 6.28
C ASN A 32 -26.43 4.62 6.85
N GLY A 33 -25.31 4.23 7.42
CA GLY A 33 -25.14 2.94 8.13
C GLY A 33 -25.36 1.64 7.32
N VAL A 34 -25.63 1.71 6.02
CA VAL A 34 -25.91 0.54 5.19
C VAL A 34 -24.88 0.42 4.08
N ILE A 35 -24.04 -0.63 4.16
CA ILE A 35 -23.05 -0.96 3.12
C ILE A 35 -23.79 -1.54 1.92
N SER A 36 -23.57 -0.99 0.73
CA SER A 36 -24.14 -1.55 -0.50
C SER A 36 -23.47 -2.87 -0.88
N PRO A 37 -24.16 -3.80 -1.57
CA PRO A 37 -23.55 -5.04 -2.06
C PRO A 37 -22.31 -4.82 -2.93
N GLN A 38 -22.28 -3.73 -3.69
CA GLN A 38 -21.15 -3.37 -4.53
C GLN A 38 -19.94 -2.91 -3.72
N GLU A 39 -20.14 -2.15 -2.66
CA GLU A 39 -19.07 -1.77 -1.73
C GLU A 39 -18.51 -3.00 -1.02
N LEU A 40 -19.37 -3.90 -0.53
CA LEU A 40 -18.95 -5.15 0.09
C LEU A 40 -18.08 -6.00 -0.86
N TYR A 41 -18.45 -6.06 -2.14
CA TYR A 41 -17.67 -6.74 -3.17
C TYR A 41 -16.25 -6.17 -3.28
N TYR A 42 -16.10 -4.84 -3.38
CA TYR A 42 -14.78 -4.22 -3.47
C TYR A 42 -14.00 -4.29 -2.15
N TYR A 43 -14.65 -4.29 -0.99
CA TYR A 43 -13.97 -4.55 0.28
C TYR A 43 -13.41 -5.96 0.35
N ALA A 44 -14.15 -6.95 -0.13
CA ALA A 44 -13.67 -8.33 -0.19
C ALA A 44 -12.45 -8.46 -1.13
N LEU A 45 -12.49 -7.86 -2.32
CA LEU A 45 -11.35 -7.85 -3.24
C LEU A 45 -10.11 -7.18 -2.62
N ARG A 46 -10.27 -6.06 -1.94
CA ARG A 46 -9.18 -5.37 -1.23
C ARG A 46 -8.61 -6.23 -0.12
N ALA A 47 -9.45 -6.87 0.69
CA ALA A 47 -9.00 -7.74 1.76
C ALA A 47 -8.12 -8.88 1.21
N VAL A 48 -8.54 -9.51 0.10
CA VAL A 48 -7.74 -10.54 -0.56
C VAL A 48 -6.45 -9.97 -1.15
N ALA A 49 -6.51 -8.82 -1.83
CA ALA A 49 -5.32 -8.17 -2.39
C ALA A 49 -4.30 -7.81 -1.31
N MET A 50 -4.73 -7.36 -0.14
CA MET A 50 -3.85 -7.04 1.00
C MET A 50 -3.05 -8.24 1.49
N LEU A 51 -3.63 -9.44 1.46
CA LEU A 51 -2.92 -10.68 1.83
C LEU A 51 -1.75 -10.99 0.88
N ILE A 52 -1.67 -10.33 -0.26
CA ILE A 52 -0.57 -10.41 -1.23
C ILE A 52 0.35 -9.21 -1.10
N VAL A 53 -0.22 -8.01 -1.10
CA VAL A 53 0.51 -6.73 -1.15
C VAL A 53 1.40 -6.53 0.07
N ILE A 54 0.85 -6.74 1.27
CA ILE A 54 1.58 -6.53 2.53
C ILE A 54 2.75 -7.50 2.69
N PRO A 55 2.58 -8.83 2.57
CA PRO A 55 3.71 -9.76 2.66
C PRO A 55 4.79 -9.49 1.63
N PHE A 56 4.41 -9.08 0.42
CA PHE A 56 5.37 -8.76 -0.64
C PHE A 56 6.23 -7.55 -0.27
N HIS A 57 5.60 -6.48 0.20
CA HIS A 57 6.25 -5.26 0.68
C HIS A 57 7.19 -5.53 1.86
N GLU A 58 6.69 -6.15 2.93
CA GLU A 58 7.45 -6.43 4.14
C GLU A 58 8.58 -7.45 3.90
N SER A 59 8.34 -8.46 3.05
CA SER A 59 9.37 -9.41 2.68
C SER A 59 10.49 -8.78 1.86
N ALA A 60 10.19 -7.75 1.06
CA ALA A 60 11.22 -7.01 0.33
C ALA A 60 12.15 -6.26 1.27
N HIS A 61 11.62 -5.60 2.32
CA HIS A 61 12.43 -5.00 3.38
C HIS A 61 13.32 -6.05 4.06
N ALA A 62 12.75 -7.18 4.47
CA ALA A 62 13.46 -8.26 5.12
C ALA A 62 14.57 -8.85 4.24
N LEU A 63 14.31 -9.03 2.95
CA LEU A 63 15.24 -9.58 1.98
C LEU A 63 16.46 -8.66 1.79
N ILE A 64 16.20 -7.37 1.59
CA ILE A 64 17.27 -6.40 1.36
C ILE A 64 18.08 -6.17 2.65
N SER A 65 17.42 -6.06 3.82
CA SER A 65 18.11 -6.01 5.10
C SER A 65 19.07 -7.19 5.28
N TRP A 66 18.60 -8.39 5.03
CA TRP A 66 19.42 -9.59 5.13
C TRP A 66 20.60 -9.57 4.17
N LYS A 67 20.39 -9.20 2.90
CA LYS A 67 21.48 -9.07 1.92
C LYS A 67 22.52 -8.02 2.29
N LEU A 68 22.12 -6.98 3.03
CA LEU A 68 23.00 -5.92 3.52
C LEU A 68 23.70 -6.25 4.85
N GLY A 69 23.41 -7.44 5.43
CA GLY A 69 24.09 -7.97 6.62
C GLY A 69 23.25 -8.02 7.88
N ASP A 70 22.02 -7.49 7.87
CA ASP A 70 21.11 -7.58 9.00
C ASP A 70 20.17 -8.78 8.87
N SER A 71 20.46 -9.86 9.60
CA SER A 71 19.63 -11.07 9.63
C SER A 71 18.41 -10.97 10.56
N THR A 72 18.21 -9.86 11.28
CA THR A 72 17.18 -9.73 12.33
C THR A 72 15.79 -10.12 11.81
N ALA A 73 15.36 -9.55 10.68
CA ALA A 73 14.07 -9.86 10.08
C ALA A 73 13.93 -11.33 9.65
N LYS A 74 15.00 -11.91 9.11
CA LYS A 74 15.04 -13.33 8.73
C LYS A 74 14.94 -14.23 9.95
N ASP A 75 15.72 -13.94 11.00
CA ASP A 75 15.75 -14.72 12.24
C ASP A 75 14.38 -14.69 12.97
N MET A 76 13.66 -13.57 12.85
CA MET A 76 12.28 -13.42 13.32
C MET A 76 11.23 -14.07 12.40
N GLY A 77 11.65 -14.74 11.32
CA GLY A 77 10.77 -15.40 10.36
C GLY A 77 9.93 -14.43 9.51
N ARG A 78 10.38 -13.14 9.39
CA ARG A 78 9.69 -12.11 8.60
C ARG A 78 10.00 -12.16 7.11
N LEU A 79 11.03 -12.89 6.71
CA LEU A 79 11.31 -13.21 5.31
C LEU A 79 10.38 -14.34 4.87
N SER A 80 9.12 -14.04 4.65
CA SER A 80 8.08 -15.02 4.35
C SER A 80 6.92 -14.37 3.61
N MET A 81 6.39 -15.07 2.60
CA MET A 81 5.17 -14.65 1.91
C MET A 81 3.88 -15.04 2.65
N ASN A 82 3.99 -15.66 3.83
CA ASN A 82 2.81 -16.00 4.63
C ASN A 82 2.22 -14.73 5.26
N PRO A 83 1.00 -14.32 4.88
CA PRO A 83 0.38 -13.09 5.37
C PRO A 83 0.21 -13.06 6.89
N LEU A 84 -0.02 -14.20 7.54
CA LEU A 84 -0.20 -14.29 8.99
C LEU A 84 1.05 -13.87 9.78
N ARG A 85 2.23 -13.91 9.16
CA ARG A 85 3.46 -13.43 9.80
C ARG A 85 3.60 -11.92 9.80
N HIS A 86 2.89 -11.22 8.92
CA HIS A 86 2.91 -9.76 8.78
C HIS A 86 1.67 -9.09 9.34
N PHE A 87 0.67 -9.88 9.70
CA PHE A 87 -0.62 -9.43 10.15
C PHE A 87 -0.55 -8.89 11.59
N ASP A 88 -1.08 -7.69 11.80
CA ASP A 88 -1.36 -7.13 13.11
C ASP A 88 -2.88 -7.15 13.33
N PRO A 89 -3.39 -7.87 14.35
CA PRO A 89 -4.84 -7.97 14.57
C PRO A 89 -5.52 -6.63 14.80
N LEU A 90 -4.83 -5.71 15.50
CA LEU A 90 -5.38 -4.39 15.76
C LEU A 90 -5.34 -3.51 14.51
N GLY A 91 -4.23 -3.55 13.75
CA GLY A 91 -4.12 -2.86 12.46
C GLY A 91 -5.17 -3.32 11.45
N ALA A 92 -5.45 -4.62 11.43
CA ALA A 92 -6.50 -5.19 10.59
C ALA A 92 -7.91 -4.77 11.02
N LEU A 93 -8.17 -4.76 12.33
CA LEU A 93 -9.47 -4.29 12.85
C LEU A 93 -9.68 -2.81 12.50
N CYS A 94 -8.67 -1.97 12.68
CA CYS A 94 -8.71 -0.55 12.28
C CYS A 94 -8.96 -0.39 10.78
N MET A 95 -8.36 -1.26 9.96
CA MET A 95 -8.56 -1.23 8.52
C MET A 95 -10.00 -1.57 8.12
N ILE A 96 -10.62 -2.54 8.78
CA ILE A 96 -12.02 -2.89 8.56
C ILE A 96 -12.94 -1.77 9.06
N ALA A 97 -12.65 -1.20 10.24
CA ALA A 97 -13.51 -0.21 10.88
C ALA A 97 -13.34 1.20 10.32
N ALA A 98 -12.14 1.61 9.96
CA ALA A 98 -11.79 2.99 9.59
C ALA A 98 -11.14 3.12 8.20
N GLY A 99 -10.97 2.02 7.46
CA GLY A 99 -10.30 2.03 6.16
C GLY A 99 -8.79 2.29 6.23
N VAL A 100 -8.25 2.48 7.42
CA VAL A 100 -6.83 2.73 7.68
C VAL A 100 -6.32 1.68 8.66
N GLY A 101 -5.23 1.01 8.30
CA GLY A 101 -4.63 0.00 9.15
C GLY A 101 -3.12 -0.08 8.95
N TRP A 102 -2.48 -0.91 9.73
CA TRP A 102 -1.04 -1.13 9.64
C TRP A 102 -0.72 -2.62 9.72
N ALA A 103 0.41 -2.99 9.13
CA ALA A 103 1.00 -4.30 9.29
C ALA A 103 1.95 -4.32 10.50
N LYS A 104 2.27 -5.50 10.97
CA LYS A 104 3.32 -5.68 11.98
C LYS A 104 4.68 -5.42 11.32
N PRO A 105 5.39 -4.35 11.71
CA PRO A 105 6.58 -3.90 11.01
C PRO A 105 7.71 -4.94 11.07
N VAL A 106 8.52 -4.96 10.03
CA VAL A 106 9.75 -5.75 9.98
C VAL A 106 10.80 -5.11 10.90
N GLY A 107 11.31 -5.89 11.86
CA GLY A 107 12.40 -5.46 12.72
C GLY A 107 13.71 -5.36 11.94
N ILE A 108 14.25 -4.16 11.80
CA ILE A 108 15.55 -3.88 11.17
C ILE A 108 16.48 -3.33 12.24
N ASN A 109 17.69 -3.90 12.35
CA ASN A 109 18.70 -3.45 13.28
C ASN A 109 19.80 -2.66 12.55
N PRO A 110 19.81 -1.31 12.67
CA PRO A 110 20.77 -0.48 11.95
C PRO A 110 22.23 -0.78 12.29
N THR A 111 22.50 -1.30 13.49
CA THR A 111 23.88 -1.56 13.95
C THR A 111 24.55 -2.73 13.24
N ARG A 112 23.76 -3.60 12.60
CA ARG A 112 24.24 -4.75 11.83
C ARG A 112 24.68 -4.39 10.40
N PHE A 113 24.32 -3.21 9.92
CA PHE A 113 24.75 -2.75 8.60
C PHE A 113 26.19 -2.21 8.64
N LYS A 114 26.98 -2.46 7.60
CA LYS A 114 28.30 -1.81 7.42
C LYS A 114 28.22 -0.29 7.44
N ASN A 115 27.14 0.26 6.89
CA ASN A 115 26.80 1.67 6.95
C ASN A 115 25.32 1.81 7.38
N PRO A 116 25.05 2.14 8.66
CA PRO A 116 23.70 2.17 9.21
C PRO A 116 22.71 3.03 8.41
N LYS A 117 23.10 4.25 8.03
CA LYS A 117 22.21 5.15 7.28
C LYS A 117 21.87 4.61 5.88
N ARG A 118 22.90 4.19 5.14
CA ARG A 118 22.69 3.63 3.79
C ARG A 118 21.89 2.32 3.85
N GLY A 119 22.25 1.45 4.80
CA GLY A 119 21.53 0.19 5.00
C GLY A 119 20.06 0.41 5.28
N MET A 120 19.72 1.34 6.18
CA MET A 120 18.33 1.70 6.49
C MET A 120 17.61 2.28 5.27
N ALA A 121 18.22 3.21 4.53
CA ALA A 121 17.59 3.85 3.38
C ALA A 121 17.34 2.87 2.22
N VAL A 122 18.32 2.01 1.91
CA VAL A 122 18.19 1.01 0.84
C VAL A 122 17.18 -0.07 1.21
N SER A 123 17.18 -0.51 2.47
CA SER A 123 16.17 -1.43 2.98
C SER A 123 14.77 -0.82 2.92
N ALA A 124 14.61 0.45 3.33
CA ALA A 124 13.34 1.16 3.26
C ALA A 124 12.82 1.35 1.83
N ALA A 125 13.71 1.64 0.88
CA ALA A 125 13.33 1.76 -0.53
C ALA A 125 12.84 0.45 -1.15
N ALA A 126 13.21 -0.70 -0.59
CA ALA A 126 12.86 -2.01 -1.12
C ALA A 126 11.35 -2.28 -1.11
N GLY A 127 10.63 -1.85 -0.07
CA GLY A 127 9.19 -2.01 0.05
C GLY A 127 8.44 -1.30 -1.09
N PRO A 128 8.53 0.02 -1.20
CA PRO A 128 7.88 0.76 -2.29
C PRO A 128 8.28 0.26 -3.68
N LEU A 129 9.56 -0.04 -3.89
CA LEU A 129 10.03 -0.57 -5.18
C LEU A 129 9.39 -1.93 -5.51
N SER A 130 9.27 -2.82 -4.53
CA SER A 130 8.62 -4.11 -4.71
C SER A 130 7.14 -3.95 -5.09
N ASN A 131 6.44 -2.98 -4.51
CA ASN A 131 5.06 -2.68 -4.86
C ASN A 131 4.93 -2.19 -6.30
N PHE A 132 5.81 -1.30 -6.78
CA PHE A 132 5.78 -0.88 -8.18
C PHE A 132 6.07 -2.04 -9.14
N LEU A 133 6.99 -2.93 -8.78
CA LEU A 133 7.26 -4.15 -9.56
C LEU A 133 6.05 -5.08 -9.61
N LEU A 134 5.38 -5.28 -8.47
CA LEU A 134 4.17 -6.11 -8.40
C LEU A 134 3.01 -5.46 -9.18
N ALA A 135 2.83 -4.14 -9.07
CA ALA A 135 1.84 -3.40 -9.86
C ALA A 135 2.10 -3.56 -11.37
N TYR A 136 3.35 -3.44 -11.79
CA TYR A 136 3.73 -3.61 -13.19
C TYR A 136 3.45 -5.04 -13.69
N ALA A 137 3.84 -6.06 -12.91
CA ALA A 137 3.55 -7.46 -13.23
C ALA A 137 2.03 -7.73 -13.31
N ALA A 138 1.25 -7.20 -12.37
CA ALA A 138 -0.21 -7.32 -12.36
C ALA A 138 -0.84 -6.60 -13.57
N MET A 139 -0.28 -5.45 -13.99
CA MET A 139 -0.73 -4.72 -15.18
C MET A 139 -0.45 -5.51 -16.49
N LEU A 140 0.70 -6.15 -16.57
CA LEU A 140 1.00 -7.04 -17.70
C LEU A 140 0.02 -8.22 -17.71
N LEU A 141 -0.22 -8.83 -16.57
CA LEU A 141 -1.18 -9.94 -16.45
C LEU A 141 -2.60 -9.50 -16.82
N TYR A 142 -3.03 -8.32 -16.39
CA TYR A 142 -4.31 -7.73 -16.78
C TYR A 142 -4.46 -7.65 -18.33
N LYS A 143 -3.44 -7.12 -18.99
CA LYS A 143 -3.42 -7.04 -20.46
C LYS A 143 -3.47 -8.42 -21.12
N VAL A 144 -2.65 -9.36 -20.63
CA VAL A 144 -2.63 -10.73 -21.17
C VAL A 144 -4.01 -11.38 -21.05
N VAL A 145 -4.63 -11.32 -19.85
CA VAL A 145 -5.96 -11.90 -19.63
C VAL A 145 -7.02 -11.23 -20.51
N TYR A 146 -7.02 -9.90 -20.60
CA TYR A 146 -7.97 -9.14 -21.40
C TYR A 146 -7.91 -9.52 -22.90
N TYR A 147 -6.70 -9.53 -23.47
CA TYR A 147 -6.52 -9.84 -24.90
C TYR A 147 -6.66 -11.33 -25.22
N ALA A 148 -6.17 -12.22 -24.37
CA ALA A 148 -6.30 -13.66 -24.57
C ALA A 148 -7.77 -14.12 -24.58
N CYS A 149 -8.63 -13.45 -23.81
CA CYS A 149 -10.07 -13.72 -23.79
C CYS A 149 -10.87 -12.89 -24.85
N GLY A 150 -10.20 -12.22 -25.79
CA GLY A 150 -10.88 -11.40 -26.82
C GLY A 150 -11.79 -10.32 -26.24
N GLY A 151 -11.46 -9.79 -25.05
CA GLY A 151 -12.27 -8.81 -24.32
C GLY A 151 -13.41 -9.40 -23.47
N ALA A 152 -13.63 -10.72 -23.51
CA ALA A 152 -14.66 -11.42 -22.73
C ALA A 152 -14.11 -12.07 -21.46
N ALA A 153 -13.05 -11.50 -20.87
CA ALA A 153 -12.47 -12.00 -19.63
C ALA A 153 -13.46 -11.90 -18.45
N PRO A 154 -13.42 -12.87 -17.49
CA PRO A 154 -14.28 -12.79 -16.31
C PRO A 154 -14.07 -11.49 -15.54
N GLN A 155 -15.15 -10.74 -15.31
CA GLN A 155 -15.10 -9.42 -14.68
C GLN A 155 -14.43 -9.47 -13.30
N LEU A 156 -14.70 -10.50 -12.51
CA LEU A 156 -14.08 -10.73 -11.20
C LEU A 156 -12.54 -10.69 -11.27
N VAL A 157 -11.94 -11.32 -12.30
CA VAL A 157 -10.50 -11.38 -12.47
C VAL A 157 -9.94 -10.00 -12.83
N LEU A 158 -10.62 -9.29 -13.73
CA LEU A 158 -10.22 -7.94 -14.13
C LEU A 158 -10.32 -6.95 -12.95
N ASP A 159 -11.41 -7.00 -12.19
CA ASP A 159 -11.61 -6.16 -11.02
C ASP A 159 -10.57 -6.44 -9.93
N PHE A 160 -10.27 -7.72 -9.69
CA PHE A 160 -9.23 -8.10 -8.73
C PHE A 160 -7.85 -7.59 -9.14
N LEU A 161 -7.46 -7.79 -10.40
CA LEU A 161 -6.18 -7.28 -10.91
C LEU A 161 -6.12 -5.76 -10.87
N TYR A 162 -7.21 -5.08 -11.19
CA TYR A 162 -7.29 -3.63 -11.07
C TYR A 162 -7.10 -3.16 -9.62
N VAL A 163 -7.79 -3.79 -8.66
CA VAL A 163 -7.63 -3.50 -7.23
C VAL A 163 -6.20 -3.77 -6.77
N LEU A 164 -5.61 -4.89 -7.21
CA LEU A 164 -4.23 -5.25 -6.88
C LEU A 164 -3.23 -4.20 -7.39
N ILE A 165 -3.38 -3.74 -8.64
CA ILE A 165 -2.56 -2.68 -9.25
C ILE A 165 -2.71 -1.39 -8.45
N SER A 166 -3.94 -0.94 -8.24
CA SER A 166 -4.24 0.32 -7.54
C SER A 166 -3.68 0.33 -6.13
N MET A 167 -3.84 -0.75 -5.37
CA MET A 167 -3.32 -0.86 -4.01
C MET A 167 -1.79 -0.84 -3.96
N ASN A 168 -1.13 -1.53 -4.89
CA ASN A 168 0.33 -1.53 -4.96
C ASN A 168 0.88 -0.14 -5.30
N ILE A 169 0.29 0.55 -6.29
CA ILE A 169 0.71 1.91 -6.64
C ILE A 169 0.47 2.85 -5.45
N SER A 170 -0.72 2.82 -4.86
CA SER A 170 -1.06 3.68 -3.72
C SER A 170 -0.13 3.44 -2.54
N LEU A 171 0.10 2.18 -2.16
CA LEU A 171 0.99 1.84 -1.05
C LEU A 171 2.44 2.24 -1.34
N GLY A 172 2.92 2.02 -2.58
CA GLY A 172 4.25 2.42 -3.00
C GLY A 172 4.46 3.94 -2.94
N VAL A 173 3.52 4.71 -3.48
CA VAL A 173 3.57 6.19 -3.46
C VAL A 173 3.47 6.71 -2.03
N PHE A 174 2.53 6.17 -1.24
CA PHE A 174 2.30 6.61 0.14
C PHE A 174 3.54 6.36 1.01
N ASN A 175 4.19 5.20 0.85
CA ASN A 175 5.41 4.90 1.58
C ASN A 175 6.64 5.70 1.12
N LEU A 176 6.59 6.39 -0.01
CA LEU A 176 7.66 7.32 -0.42
C LEU A 176 7.55 8.71 0.21
N ILE A 177 6.47 9.03 0.92
CA ILE A 177 6.31 10.30 1.62
C ILE A 177 7.44 10.46 2.65
N PRO A 178 8.19 11.60 2.62
CA PRO A 178 9.38 11.80 3.46
C PRO A 178 9.06 12.17 4.91
N VAL A 179 8.00 11.58 5.47
CA VAL A 179 7.53 11.84 6.84
C VAL A 179 7.43 10.52 7.59
N PRO A 180 7.95 10.40 8.83
CA PRO A 180 7.69 9.23 9.65
C PRO A 180 6.18 9.04 9.89
N PRO A 181 5.66 7.80 9.87
CA PRO A 181 6.36 6.53 9.95
C PRO A 181 6.68 5.86 8.61
N PHE A 182 6.50 6.56 7.48
CA PHE A 182 6.66 5.98 6.14
C PHE A 182 8.12 5.72 5.79
N ASP A 183 8.36 4.75 4.89
CA ASP A 183 9.69 4.35 4.43
C ASP A 183 10.48 5.50 3.80
N GLY A 184 9.78 6.40 3.09
CA GLY A 184 10.35 7.60 2.48
C GLY A 184 11.08 8.51 3.48
N SER A 185 10.66 8.50 4.74
CA SER A 185 11.35 9.24 5.78
C SER A 185 12.78 8.74 5.98
N ARG A 186 13.01 7.44 5.95
CA ARG A 186 14.34 6.83 6.10
C ARG A 186 15.23 7.11 4.91
N ILE A 187 14.64 7.20 3.71
CA ILE A 187 15.33 7.62 2.49
C ILE A 187 15.72 9.10 2.58
N ALA A 188 14.79 9.96 2.98
CA ALA A 188 15.04 11.39 3.15
C ALA A 188 16.08 11.67 4.25
N LEU A 189 16.03 10.94 5.36
CA LEU A 189 16.96 11.04 6.47
C LEU A 189 18.40 10.64 6.09
N LEU A 190 18.61 9.93 4.97
CA LEU A 190 19.95 9.62 4.44
C LEU A 190 20.76 10.90 4.19
N PHE A 191 20.09 11.95 3.70
CA PHE A 191 20.71 13.22 3.34
C PHE A 191 20.94 14.16 4.53
N LEU A 192 20.37 13.86 5.71
CA LEU A 192 20.53 14.70 6.90
C LEU A 192 21.84 14.43 7.65
N PRO A 193 22.40 15.45 8.32
CA PRO A 193 23.50 15.25 9.27
C PRO A 193 23.12 14.23 10.36
N GLN A 194 24.12 13.53 10.88
CA GLN A 194 23.90 12.41 11.81
C GLN A 194 23.12 12.81 13.08
N ARG A 195 23.37 14.04 13.58
CA ARG A 195 22.66 14.57 14.78
C ARG A 195 21.16 14.75 14.53
N LEU A 196 20.77 15.23 13.35
CA LEU A 196 19.36 15.42 12.97
C LEU A 196 18.68 14.09 12.67
N TYR A 197 19.40 13.14 12.06
CA TYR A 197 18.92 11.78 11.84
C TYR A 197 18.45 11.12 13.15
N PHE A 198 19.31 11.07 14.17
CA PHE A 198 18.96 10.44 15.44
C PHE A 198 17.88 11.21 16.20
N ARG A 199 17.84 12.54 16.07
CA ARG A 199 16.77 13.35 16.66
C ARG A 199 15.41 13.03 16.02
N ALA A 200 15.32 12.96 14.69
CA ALA A 200 14.11 12.59 13.98
C ALA A 200 13.63 11.18 14.35
N MET A 201 14.53 10.20 14.41
CA MET A 201 14.23 8.84 14.86
C MET A 201 13.68 8.77 16.29
N LYS A 202 14.19 9.62 17.19
CA LYS A 202 13.68 9.69 18.58
C LYS A 202 12.23 10.15 18.66
N TYR A 203 11.81 11.04 17.75
CA TYR A 203 10.44 11.60 17.72
C TYR A 203 9.51 10.84 16.79
N GLU A 204 9.96 9.79 16.11
CA GLU A 204 9.18 8.99 15.15
C GLU A 204 7.82 8.54 15.70
N ARG A 205 7.80 8.04 16.95
CA ARG A 205 6.57 7.59 17.61
C ARG A 205 5.55 8.72 17.81
N TYR A 206 6.00 9.90 18.18
CA TYR A 206 5.11 11.04 18.38
C TYR A 206 4.58 11.57 17.05
N ILE A 207 5.40 11.59 16.00
CA ILE A 207 4.98 11.98 14.65
C ILE A 207 3.95 10.97 14.13
N MET A 208 4.17 9.68 14.34
CA MET A 208 3.22 8.63 13.98
C MET A 208 1.86 8.83 14.67
N LEU A 209 1.85 9.10 15.97
CA LEU A 209 0.62 9.37 16.70
C LEU A 209 -0.08 10.64 16.21
N ALA A 210 0.67 11.70 15.88
CA ALA A 210 0.12 12.93 15.33
C ALA A 210 -0.50 12.70 13.94
N VAL A 211 0.18 11.97 13.04
CA VAL A 211 -0.33 11.61 11.71
C VAL A 211 -1.59 10.75 11.84
N LEU A 212 -1.57 9.77 12.73
CA LEU A 212 -2.74 8.92 12.99
C LEU A 212 -3.93 9.74 13.50
N ALA A 213 -3.70 10.64 14.46
CA ALA A 213 -4.73 11.55 14.98
C ALA A 213 -5.31 12.45 13.89
N LEU A 214 -4.46 13.02 13.00
CA LEU A 214 -4.90 13.84 11.88
C LEU A 214 -5.81 13.04 10.92
N VAL A 215 -5.46 11.78 10.64
CA VAL A 215 -6.28 10.90 9.81
C VAL A 215 -7.63 10.62 10.47
N PHE A 216 -7.65 10.28 11.76
CA PHE A 216 -8.90 10.01 12.50
C PHE A 216 -9.79 11.26 12.68
N LEU A 217 -9.20 12.45 12.80
CA LEU A 217 -9.95 13.71 12.90
C LEU A 217 -10.50 14.20 11.56
N GLY A 218 -10.35 13.42 10.48
CA GLY A 218 -10.82 13.82 9.15
C GLY A 218 -10.05 15.01 8.54
N LEU A 219 -8.98 15.45 9.19
CA LEU A 219 -8.05 16.45 8.67
C LEU A 219 -7.06 15.78 7.69
N SER A 220 -7.60 14.83 6.88
CA SER A 220 -6.76 14.18 5.89
C SER A 220 -6.38 15.20 4.85
N LEU A 221 -5.09 15.42 4.71
CA LEU A 221 -4.43 16.15 3.62
C LEU A 221 -4.73 15.54 2.21
N ILE A 222 -5.77 14.73 2.09
CA ILE A 222 -6.23 14.08 0.87
C ILE A 222 -7.41 14.88 0.25
N HIS A 223 -7.36 16.17 0.40
CA HIS A 223 -8.13 17.10 -0.45
C HIS A 223 -7.24 17.78 -1.50
N ILE A 224 -6.17 17.09 -1.92
CA ILE A 224 -5.39 17.50 -3.10
C ILE A 224 -5.59 16.50 -4.21
#